data_8a1e67845c7b9cb1786358ba1061fc69
#
_entry.id   8a1e67845c7b9cb1786358ba1061fc69
#
_cell.length_a   1.000
_cell.length_b   1.000
_cell.length_c   1.000
_cell.angle_alpha   90.00
_cell.angle_beta   90.00
_cell.angle_gamma   90.00
#
_symmetry.space_group_name_H-M   'P 1'
#
loop_
_entity.id
_entity.type
_entity.pdbx_description
1 polymer ?
#
loop_
_entity_poly.entity_id
_entity_poly.type
_entity_poly.pdbx_seq_one_letter_code
_entity_poly.pdbx_strand_id
1 'polypeptide(L)'
;MSYENFIGKQEKFTENINEKQVQKIVATLQSKQLKNGDALPYLWQWCFFNEALTPDKLGRDGHPKLGLDKNSFFPSFGEVNRMWAGGRFNFIAPLIIGEDATKITTIKKIQEKQGKSGKLTFVTLEHCYYQKEQLKIEEEQDILYKQPAPPKLTSDVVAMNADYSEKMQPDSTLLFRYSALTFNGHKIHYDFPYATQVEGYHSLVIHGPLLATYMINCFVKNHPDKQIINYSYRGMHALCVPDSFAVESKIIDNNTAEVWINKNGFVAHSGTIHFK
;
A
#
# COMPACT_ATOMS: atom_id res chain seq x y z
N MET A 1 -10.95 14.36 21.78
CA MET A 1 -11.78 13.14 21.92
C MET A 1 -10.82 11.99 22.19
N SER A 2 -11.16 11.10 23.12
CA SER A 2 -10.37 9.88 23.33
C SER A 2 -10.75 8.85 22.25
N TYR A 3 -9.77 8.21 21.60
CA TYR A 3 -9.98 7.15 20.62
C TYR A 3 -9.82 5.76 21.24
N GLU A 4 -9.70 5.66 22.55
CA GLU A 4 -9.47 4.41 23.28
C GLU A 4 -10.51 3.34 22.97
N ASN A 5 -11.78 3.72 22.81
CA ASN A 5 -12.87 2.79 22.50
C ASN A 5 -12.79 2.19 21.06
N PHE A 6 -11.88 2.69 20.21
CA PHE A 6 -11.68 2.17 18.85
C PHE A 6 -10.46 1.25 18.78
N ILE A 7 -9.51 1.39 19.71
CA ILE A 7 -8.32 0.53 19.77
C ILE A 7 -8.78 -0.89 20.15
N GLY A 8 -8.31 -1.87 19.39
CA GLY A 8 -8.70 -3.27 19.53
C GLY A 8 -9.98 -3.67 18.77
N LYS A 9 -10.72 -2.72 18.15
CA LYS A 9 -11.81 -3.10 17.24
C LYS A 9 -11.27 -3.94 16.10
N GLN A 10 -12.06 -4.96 15.71
CA GLN A 10 -11.69 -5.90 14.67
C GLN A 10 -12.76 -6.01 13.59
N GLU A 11 -12.29 -6.25 12.37
CA GLU A 11 -13.09 -6.68 11.23
C GLU A 11 -12.48 -7.96 10.66
N LYS A 12 -13.34 -8.85 10.16
CA LYS A 12 -12.94 -10.13 9.60
C LYS A 12 -13.56 -10.32 8.23
N PHE A 13 -12.74 -10.64 7.24
CA PHE A 13 -13.14 -10.95 5.88
C PHE A 13 -12.56 -12.31 5.47
N THR A 14 -13.38 -13.14 4.84
CA THR A 14 -12.94 -14.41 4.26
C THR A 14 -13.23 -14.38 2.76
N GLU A 15 -12.24 -14.71 1.96
CA GLU A 15 -12.33 -14.71 0.50
C GLU A 15 -11.44 -15.80 -0.08
N ASN A 16 -11.84 -16.35 -1.22
CA ASN A 16 -11.00 -17.26 -2.00
C ASN A 16 -9.92 -16.48 -2.75
N ILE A 17 -8.67 -16.87 -2.64
CA ILE A 17 -7.57 -16.33 -3.45
C ILE A 17 -7.70 -16.87 -4.87
N ASN A 18 -8.75 -16.45 -5.57
CA ASN A 18 -9.16 -17.05 -6.81
C ASN A 18 -8.24 -16.74 -8.00
N GLU A 19 -8.01 -17.75 -8.83
CA GLU A 19 -7.11 -17.67 -9.98
C GLU A 19 -7.54 -16.59 -11.00
N LYS A 20 -8.85 -16.36 -11.17
CA LYS A 20 -9.33 -15.34 -12.12
C LYS A 20 -8.88 -13.92 -11.74
N GLN A 21 -8.89 -13.59 -10.44
CA GLN A 21 -8.37 -12.32 -9.94
C GLN A 21 -6.85 -12.28 -10.10
N VAL A 22 -6.15 -13.37 -9.79
CA VAL A 22 -4.70 -13.49 -9.97
C VAL A 22 -4.31 -13.25 -11.44
N GLN A 23 -5.03 -13.79 -12.41
CA GLN A 23 -4.76 -13.54 -13.84
C GLN A 23 -4.90 -12.06 -14.23
N LYS A 24 -5.84 -11.32 -13.62
CA LYS A 24 -5.94 -9.87 -13.84
C LYS A 24 -4.73 -9.13 -13.24
N ILE A 25 -4.23 -9.56 -12.08
CA ILE A 25 -3.03 -8.98 -11.46
C ILE A 25 -1.81 -9.27 -12.35
N VAL A 26 -1.64 -10.53 -12.80
CA VAL A 26 -0.59 -10.95 -13.74
C VAL A 26 -0.57 -10.05 -14.98
N ALA A 27 -1.74 -9.86 -15.62
CA ALA A 27 -1.86 -9.03 -16.81
C ALA A 27 -1.60 -7.53 -16.56
N THR A 28 -1.90 -7.04 -15.35
CA THR A 28 -1.71 -5.63 -14.99
C THR A 28 -0.26 -5.33 -14.63
N LEU A 29 0.38 -6.21 -13.85
CA LEU A 29 1.75 -6.04 -13.36
C LEU A 29 2.79 -6.72 -14.27
N GLN A 30 2.37 -7.29 -15.41
CA GLN A 30 3.22 -7.99 -16.40
C GLN A 30 4.09 -9.07 -15.75
N SER A 31 3.50 -9.86 -14.86
CA SER A 31 4.18 -10.92 -14.13
C SER A 31 4.09 -12.27 -14.87
N LYS A 32 4.85 -13.26 -14.37
CA LYS A 32 4.73 -14.64 -14.88
C LYS A 32 3.34 -15.22 -14.60
N GLN A 33 2.92 -16.16 -15.44
CA GLN A 33 1.64 -16.88 -15.24
C GLN A 33 1.68 -17.69 -13.95
N LEU A 34 0.56 -17.66 -13.23
CA LEU A 34 0.34 -18.35 -11.96
C LEU A 34 -0.99 -19.09 -12.02
N LYS A 35 -1.13 -20.17 -11.27
CA LYS A 35 -2.31 -21.04 -11.24
C LYS A 35 -2.64 -21.49 -9.82
N ASN A 36 -3.78 -22.16 -9.66
CA ASN A 36 -4.13 -22.79 -8.38
C ASN A 36 -3.00 -23.69 -7.87
N GLY A 37 -2.70 -23.59 -6.59
CA GLY A 37 -1.62 -24.28 -5.91
C GLY A 37 -0.29 -23.51 -5.88
N ASP A 38 -0.12 -22.48 -6.70
CA ASP A 38 1.08 -21.63 -6.63
C ASP A 38 1.01 -20.67 -5.45
N ALA A 39 2.17 -20.24 -4.96
CA ALA A 39 2.29 -19.18 -3.96
C ALA A 39 1.85 -17.83 -4.53
N LEU A 40 1.01 -17.10 -3.80
CA LEU A 40 0.66 -15.72 -4.13
C LEU A 40 1.90 -14.84 -3.92
N PRO A 41 2.31 -14.02 -4.91
CA PRO A 41 3.43 -13.10 -4.77
C PRO A 41 3.23 -12.10 -3.63
N TYR A 42 4.34 -11.61 -3.06
CA TYR A 42 4.33 -10.63 -1.99
C TYR A 42 3.49 -9.40 -2.34
N LEU A 43 2.69 -8.92 -1.40
CA LEU A 43 1.81 -7.76 -1.47
C LEU A 43 0.58 -7.91 -2.39
N TRP A 44 0.42 -9.03 -3.10
CA TRP A 44 -0.76 -9.23 -3.95
C TRP A 44 -2.04 -9.50 -3.14
N GLN A 45 -1.93 -9.82 -1.85
CA GLN A 45 -3.08 -9.91 -0.94
C GLN A 45 -3.88 -8.59 -0.87
N TRP A 46 -3.29 -7.45 -1.22
CA TRP A 46 -4.00 -6.17 -1.28
C TRP A 46 -5.07 -6.10 -2.39
N CYS A 47 -5.00 -7.01 -3.37
CA CYS A 47 -6.03 -7.13 -4.40
C CYS A 47 -7.22 -8.02 -3.99
N PHE A 48 -7.25 -8.44 -2.73
CA PHE A 48 -8.28 -9.28 -2.12
C PHE A 48 -8.80 -8.64 -0.82
N PHE A 49 -9.89 -9.19 -0.27
CA PHE A 49 -10.51 -8.73 0.99
C PHE A 49 -10.98 -7.27 0.96
N ASN A 50 -11.39 -6.81 -0.23
CA ASN A 50 -11.84 -5.45 -0.41
C ASN A 50 -13.34 -5.34 -0.13
N GLU A 51 -13.73 -4.39 0.74
CA GLU A 51 -15.12 -4.16 1.09
C GLU A 51 -15.88 -3.46 -0.04
N ALA A 52 -17.04 -4.01 -0.42
CA ALA A 52 -17.93 -3.41 -1.40
C ALA A 52 -18.94 -2.49 -0.72
N LEU A 53 -18.69 -1.19 -0.74
CA LEU A 53 -19.57 -0.19 -0.20
C LEU A 53 -20.44 0.47 -1.29
N THR A 54 -21.66 0.80 -0.92
CA THR A 54 -22.57 1.60 -1.78
C THR A 54 -22.10 3.05 -1.89
N PRO A 55 -22.40 3.78 -2.98
CA PRO A 55 -21.89 5.13 -3.21
C PRO A 55 -22.24 6.15 -2.11
N ASP A 56 -23.38 6.00 -1.43
CA ASP A 56 -23.81 6.85 -0.32
C ASP A 56 -22.90 6.73 0.92
N LYS A 57 -22.14 5.63 1.03
CA LYS A 57 -21.15 5.40 2.09
C LYS A 57 -19.75 5.88 1.74
N LEU A 58 -19.54 6.42 0.54
CA LEU A 58 -18.25 6.96 0.11
C LEU A 58 -18.14 8.46 0.43
N GLY A 59 -16.92 8.87 0.77
CA GLY A 59 -16.54 10.26 0.98
C GLY A 59 -16.37 11.03 -0.34
N ARG A 60 -16.09 12.31 -0.24
CA ARG A 60 -15.83 13.19 -1.39
C ARG A 60 -14.62 12.75 -2.23
N ASP A 61 -13.67 12.10 -1.58
CA ASP A 61 -12.43 11.59 -2.15
C ASP A 61 -12.56 10.20 -2.77
N GLY A 62 -13.72 9.53 -2.61
CA GLY A 62 -13.99 8.18 -3.09
C GLY A 62 -13.61 7.06 -2.11
N HIS A 63 -13.03 7.37 -0.95
CA HIS A 63 -12.82 6.41 0.13
C HIS A 63 -14.09 6.21 0.97
N PRO A 64 -14.17 5.10 1.74
CA PRO A 64 -15.20 4.92 2.76
C PRO A 64 -15.26 6.12 3.71
N LYS A 65 -16.48 6.60 4.01
CA LYS A 65 -16.70 7.62 5.04
C LYS A 65 -16.28 7.07 6.39
N LEU A 66 -15.60 7.89 7.18
CA LEU A 66 -15.18 7.55 8.53
C LEU A 66 -16.22 7.99 9.56
N GLY A 67 -16.44 7.15 10.59
CA GLY A 67 -17.28 7.51 11.72
C GLY A 67 -18.72 7.85 11.35
N LEU A 68 -19.35 7.07 10.46
CA LEU A 68 -20.75 7.26 10.04
C LEU A 68 -21.72 7.15 11.22
N ASP A 69 -21.44 6.26 12.16
CA ASP A 69 -22.21 6.04 13.36
C ASP A 69 -21.33 5.50 14.52
N LYS A 70 -21.93 5.24 15.67
CA LYS A 70 -21.23 4.74 16.87
C LYS A 70 -20.65 3.33 16.71
N ASN A 71 -21.11 2.54 15.73
CA ASN A 71 -20.66 1.18 15.47
C ASN A 71 -19.58 1.13 14.39
N SER A 72 -19.29 2.27 13.73
CA SER A 72 -18.25 2.35 12.70
C SER A 72 -16.92 1.78 13.20
N PHE A 73 -16.21 1.09 12.31
CA PHE A 73 -14.87 0.57 12.61
C PHE A 73 -13.93 1.73 12.96
N PHE A 74 -13.86 2.75 12.11
CA PHE A 74 -13.08 3.95 12.37
C PHE A 74 -13.86 5.05 13.07
N PRO A 75 -13.21 5.87 13.92
CA PRO A 75 -13.76 7.13 14.38
C PRO A 75 -13.83 8.16 13.24
N SER A 76 -14.61 9.21 13.43
CA SER A 76 -14.53 10.39 12.57
C SER A 76 -13.30 11.24 12.94
N PHE A 77 -12.54 11.65 11.93
CA PHE A 77 -11.44 12.61 12.08
C PHE A 77 -11.79 14.00 11.52
N GLY A 78 -13.06 14.21 11.11
CA GLY A 78 -13.50 15.41 10.43
C GLY A 78 -13.10 15.45 8.95
N GLU A 79 -13.00 16.65 8.39
CA GLU A 79 -12.55 16.83 7.01
C GLU A 79 -11.03 16.74 6.91
N VAL A 80 -10.53 15.62 6.48
CA VAL A 80 -9.10 15.32 6.37
C VAL A 80 -8.80 14.64 5.06
N ASN A 81 -7.56 14.80 4.58
CA ASN A 81 -7.01 13.99 3.50
C ASN A 81 -6.36 12.73 4.10
N ARG A 82 -6.55 11.60 3.42
CA ARG A 82 -5.96 10.31 3.80
C ARG A 82 -4.71 10.05 2.98
N MET A 83 -3.65 9.62 3.65
CA MET A 83 -2.40 9.24 3.01
C MET A 83 -1.94 7.87 3.51
N TRP A 84 -1.49 7.02 2.59
CA TRP A 84 -0.77 5.81 2.93
C TRP A 84 0.68 6.20 3.30
N ALA A 85 1.02 6.11 4.58
CA ALA A 85 2.32 6.57 5.07
C ALA A 85 3.40 5.50 4.93
N GLY A 86 3.06 4.23 5.13
CA GLY A 86 3.98 3.11 5.05
C GLY A 86 3.41 1.87 5.72
N GLY A 87 4.26 0.86 5.89
CA GLY A 87 3.89 -0.38 6.56
C GLY A 87 5.08 -1.32 6.76
N ARG A 88 4.81 -2.43 7.40
CA ARG A 88 5.79 -3.47 7.69
C ARG A 88 5.11 -4.83 7.71
N PHE A 89 5.83 -5.81 7.21
CA PHE A 89 5.37 -7.19 7.06
C PHE A 89 6.28 -8.16 7.76
N ASN A 90 5.66 -9.20 8.30
CA ASN A 90 6.30 -10.45 8.66
C ASN A 90 5.68 -11.57 7.80
N PHE A 91 6.47 -12.15 6.90
CA PHE A 91 6.05 -13.22 6.00
C PHE A 91 6.43 -14.58 6.60
N ILE A 92 5.47 -15.24 7.23
CA ILE A 92 5.65 -16.55 7.88
C ILE A 92 5.60 -17.66 6.85
N ALA A 93 4.59 -17.60 5.95
CA ALA A 93 4.43 -18.51 4.83
C ALA A 93 3.62 -17.82 3.72
N PRO A 94 3.72 -18.26 2.45
CA PRO A 94 2.90 -17.70 1.39
C PRO A 94 1.42 -18.06 1.55
N LEU A 95 0.55 -17.19 1.04
CA LEU A 95 -0.83 -17.54 0.72
C LEU A 95 -0.84 -18.37 -0.55
N ILE A 96 -1.72 -19.37 -0.65
CA ILE A 96 -1.83 -20.28 -1.78
C ILE A 96 -3.03 -19.91 -2.64
N ILE A 97 -2.83 -19.82 -3.95
CA ILE A 97 -3.86 -19.51 -4.93
C ILE A 97 -4.83 -20.68 -5.03
N GLY A 98 -6.14 -20.38 -5.10
CA GLY A 98 -7.22 -21.36 -5.13
C GLY A 98 -7.77 -21.75 -3.75
N GLU A 99 -7.12 -21.32 -2.67
CA GLU A 99 -7.56 -21.60 -1.31
C GLU A 99 -8.25 -20.40 -0.66
N ASP A 100 -9.18 -20.68 0.25
CA ASP A 100 -9.81 -19.63 1.07
C ASP A 100 -8.80 -19.07 2.07
N ALA A 101 -8.83 -17.77 2.23
CA ALA A 101 -8.03 -17.06 3.21
C ALA A 101 -8.90 -16.10 4.02
N THR A 102 -8.50 -15.87 5.26
CA THR A 102 -9.16 -14.94 6.18
C THR A 102 -8.22 -13.83 6.55
N LYS A 103 -8.66 -12.57 6.37
CA LYS A 103 -8.00 -11.38 6.90
C LYS A 103 -8.74 -10.91 8.15
N ILE A 104 -8.00 -10.73 9.25
CA ILE A 104 -8.47 -10.04 10.46
C ILE A 104 -7.73 -8.71 10.53
N THR A 105 -8.49 -7.62 10.55
CA THR A 105 -7.96 -6.25 10.69
C THR A 105 -8.26 -5.74 12.07
N THR A 106 -7.25 -5.25 12.79
CA THR A 106 -7.39 -4.66 14.13
C THR A 106 -6.89 -3.22 14.10
N ILE A 107 -7.61 -2.28 14.70
CA ILE A 107 -7.07 -0.95 15.00
C ILE A 107 -6.07 -1.10 16.14
N LYS A 108 -4.77 -1.15 15.82
CA LYS A 108 -3.71 -1.35 16.79
C LYS A 108 -3.39 -0.08 17.57
N LYS A 109 -3.44 1.06 16.91
CA LYS A 109 -3.05 2.35 17.50
C LYS A 109 -3.69 3.52 16.78
N ILE A 110 -4.12 4.53 17.53
CA ILE A 110 -4.48 5.86 17.02
C ILE A 110 -3.66 6.88 17.79
N GLN A 111 -2.86 7.69 17.09
CA GLN A 111 -1.98 8.67 17.72
C GLN A 111 -2.10 10.02 17.02
N GLU A 112 -2.39 11.06 17.79
CA GLU A 112 -2.36 12.45 17.32
C GLU A 112 -0.99 13.07 17.57
N LYS A 113 -0.51 13.84 16.61
CA LYS A 113 0.71 14.63 16.69
C LYS A 113 0.44 16.02 16.14
N GLN A 114 1.07 17.02 16.76
CA GLN A 114 1.09 18.36 16.19
C GLN A 114 2.24 18.48 15.20
N GLY A 115 1.91 18.63 13.92
CA GLY A 115 2.89 18.89 12.86
C GLY A 115 2.98 20.38 12.51
N LYS A 116 3.92 20.73 11.61
CA LYS A 116 4.07 22.10 11.10
C LYS A 116 2.81 22.61 10.36
N SER A 117 2.10 21.72 9.70
CA SER A 117 0.89 22.01 8.91
C SER A 117 -0.42 21.71 9.64
N GLY A 118 -0.41 21.60 10.98
CA GLY A 118 -1.59 21.30 11.78
C GLY A 118 -1.59 19.90 12.40
N LYS A 119 -2.78 19.48 12.82
CA LYS A 119 -3.00 18.19 13.48
C LYS A 119 -2.80 17.04 12.50
N LEU A 120 -2.03 16.05 12.90
CA LEU A 120 -1.79 14.79 12.19
C LEU A 120 -2.33 13.65 13.04
N THR A 121 -3.21 12.81 12.47
CA THR A 121 -3.70 11.62 13.14
C THR A 121 -3.14 10.38 12.41
N PHE A 122 -2.31 9.62 13.09
CA PHE A 122 -1.78 8.35 12.63
C PHE A 122 -2.64 7.22 13.14
N VAL A 123 -3.08 6.35 12.24
CA VAL A 123 -3.77 5.11 12.56
C VAL A 123 -2.89 3.97 12.09
N THR A 124 -2.49 3.09 13.01
CA THR A 124 -1.82 1.84 12.68
C THR A 124 -2.85 0.72 12.72
N LEU A 125 -3.06 0.08 11.58
CA LEU A 125 -3.85 -1.15 11.44
C LEU A 125 -2.90 -2.35 11.49
N GLU A 126 -3.34 -3.40 12.16
CA GLU A 126 -2.74 -4.71 12.08
C GLU A 126 -3.64 -5.61 11.24
N HIS A 127 -3.08 -6.23 10.21
CA HIS A 127 -3.77 -7.21 9.37
C HIS A 127 -3.08 -8.55 9.51
N CYS A 128 -3.81 -9.55 9.99
CA CYS A 128 -3.35 -10.93 10.08
C CYS A 128 -4.06 -11.76 9.02
N TYR A 129 -3.29 -12.44 8.16
CA TYR A 129 -3.83 -13.27 7.08
C TYR A 129 -3.63 -14.74 7.39
N TYR A 130 -4.72 -15.50 7.32
CA TYR A 130 -4.77 -16.91 7.66
C TYR A 130 -5.20 -17.76 6.46
N GLN A 131 -4.62 -18.96 6.34
CA GLN A 131 -5.16 -20.04 5.51
C GLN A 131 -5.11 -21.34 6.31
N LYS A 132 -6.19 -22.16 6.27
CA LYS A 132 -6.29 -23.40 7.06
C LYS A 132 -5.97 -23.17 8.54
N GLU A 133 -6.49 -22.07 9.09
CA GLU A 133 -6.29 -21.64 10.50
C GLU A 133 -4.82 -21.31 10.87
N GLN A 134 -3.90 -21.34 9.91
CA GLN A 134 -2.50 -20.97 10.11
C GLN A 134 -2.26 -19.53 9.71
N LEU A 135 -1.62 -18.78 10.58
CA LEU A 135 -1.13 -17.43 10.28
C LEU A 135 -0.06 -17.52 9.19
N LYS A 136 -0.24 -16.75 8.12
CA LYS A 136 0.65 -16.69 6.95
C LYS A 136 1.41 -15.39 6.86
N ILE A 137 0.72 -14.27 7.08
CA ILE A 137 1.29 -12.93 6.95
C ILE A 137 0.76 -12.07 8.10
N GLU A 138 1.65 -11.31 8.72
CA GLU A 138 1.31 -10.19 9.60
C GLU A 138 1.72 -8.89 8.88
N GLU A 139 0.82 -7.93 8.85
CA GLU A 139 1.05 -6.61 8.26
C GLU A 139 0.66 -5.53 9.25
N GLU A 140 1.50 -4.54 9.45
CA GLU A 140 1.10 -3.28 10.05
C GLU A 140 1.08 -2.19 8.97
N GLN A 141 -0.06 -1.52 8.85
CA GLN A 141 -0.28 -0.43 7.90
C GLN A 141 -0.43 0.88 8.65
N ASP A 142 0.38 1.87 8.29
CA ASP A 142 0.27 3.22 8.85
C ASP A 142 -0.48 4.14 7.87
N ILE A 143 -1.63 4.64 8.32
CA ILE A 143 -2.44 5.61 7.60
C ILE A 143 -2.33 6.96 8.31
N LEU A 144 -2.06 8.01 7.54
CA LEU A 144 -2.04 9.38 8.03
C LEU A 144 -3.29 10.12 7.57
N TYR A 145 -4.00 10.69 8.52
CA TYR A 145 -5.09 11.66 8.31
C TYR A 145 -4.59 13.05 8.70
N LYS A 146 -4.69 14.01 7.77
CA LYS A 146 -4.24 15.38 7.98
C LYS A 146 -5.20 16.38 7.37
N GLN A 147 -5.19 17.62 7.88
CA GLN A 147 -5.89 18.73 7.23
C GLN A 147 -5.42 18.87 5.76
N PRO A 148 -6.33 19.26 4.84
CA PRO A 148 -5.95 19.57 3.47
C PRO A 148 -4.79 20.57 3.43
N ALA A 149 -3.73 20.20 2.72
CA ALA A 149 -2.54 21.03 2.54
C ALA A 149 -1.86 20.63 1.23
N PRO A 150 -1.12 21.53 0.59
CA PRO A 150 -0.39 21.20 -0.62
C PRO A 150 0.45 19.93 -0.46
N PRO A 151 0.48 19.05 -1.49
CA PRO A 151 1.21 17.81 -1.43
C PRO A 151 2.73 18.05 -1.39
N LYS A 152 3.45 17.17 -0.70
CA LYS A 152 4.91 17.13 -0.78
C LYS A 152 5.30 16.37 -2.05
N LEU A 153 6.02 17.01 -2.96
CA LEU A 153 6.41 16.49 -4.27
C LEU A 153 7.92 16.29 -4.42
N THR A 154 8.70 16.53 -3.38
CA THR A 154 10.16 16.42 -3.38
C THR A 154 10.68 15.77 -2.10
N SER A 155 11.89 15.23 -2.17
CA SER A 155 12.64 14.70 -1.03
C SER A 155 14.04 15.30 -1.03
N ASP A 156 14.63 15.43 0.15
CA ASP A 156 16.01 15.85 0.34
C ASP A 156 16.95 14.64 0.55
N VAL A 157 16.38 13.42 0.53
CA VAL A 157 17.15 12.18 0.72
C VAL A 157 17.74 11.78 -0.63
N VAL A 158 19.06 11.84 -0.72
CA VAL A 158 19.81 11.45 -1.92
C VAL A 158 19.78 9.92 -2.04
N ALA A 159 19.56 9.43 -3.27
CA ALA A 159 19.61 8.00 -3.57
C ALA A 159 21.05 7.48 -3.46
N MET A 160 21.23 6.30 -2.90
CA MET A 160 22.51 5.61 -2.85
C MET A 160 22.83 4.93 -4.20
N ASN A 161 24.06 4.45 -4.39
CA ASN A 161 24.40 3.61 -5.53
C ASN A 161 23.70 2.26 -5.41
N ALA A 162 22.96 1.86 -6.44
CA ALA A 162 22.22 0.63 -6.52
C ALA A 162 23.07 -0.52 -7.12
N ASP A 163 22.77 -1.76 -6.72
CA ASP A 163 23.24 -2.96 -7.40
C ASP A 163 22.36 -3.27 -8.62
N TYR A 164 21.05 -2.98 -8.51
CA TYR A 164 20.06 -3.16 -9.57
C TYR A 164 19.19 -1.92 -9.69
N SER A 165 18.88 -1.55 -10.93
CA SER A 165 18.05 -0.41 -11.27
C SER A 165 17.16 -0.74 -12.46
N GLU A 166 15.84 -0.52 -12.32
CA GLU A 166 14.85 -0.75 -13.39
C GLU A 166 14.03 0.53 -13.59
N LYS A 167 14.06 1.06 -14.82
CA LYS A 167 13.30 2.27 -15.17
C LYS A 167 11.83 1.96 -15.36
N MET A 168 10.98 2.74 -14.72
CA MET A 168 9.53 2.64 -14.78
C MET A 168 8.91 3.96 -15.25
N GLN A 169 7.82 3.83 -16.01
CA GLN A 169 7.00 4.97 -16.45
C GLN A 169 5.53 4.54 -16.48
N PRO A 170 4.85 4.51 -15.33
CA PRO A 170 3.43 4.21 -15.25
C PRO A 170 2.58 5.19 -16.06
N ASP A 171 1.45 4.70 -16.56
CA ASP A 171 0.44 5.49 -17.26
C ASP A 171 -0.92 5.46 -16.54
N SER A 172 -1.87 6.25 -17.01
CA SER A 172 -3.22 6.30 -16.43
C SER A 172 -3.98 4.97 -16.56
N THR A 173 -3.68 4.17 -17.58
CA THR A 173 -4.30 2.84 -17.77
C THR A 173 -3.87 1.89 -16.64
N LEU A 174 -2.59 1.90 -16.28
CA LEU A 174 -2.09 1.13 -15.16
C LEU A 174 -2.72 1.57 -13.84
N LEU A 175 -2.84 2.89 -13.59
CA LEU A 175 -3.47 3.41 -12.38
C LEU A 175 -4.94 2.98 -12.29
N PHE A 176 -5.70 3.08 -13.39
CA PHE A 176 -7.09 2.61 -13.42
C PHE A 176 -7.19 1.11 -13.12
N ARG A 177 -6.36 0.27 -13.79
CA ARG A 177 -6.35 -1.17 -13.55
C ARG A 177 -5.99 -1.53 -12.12
N TYR A 178 -5.01 -0.85 -11.53
CA TYR A 178 -4.61 -1.10 -10.16
C TYR A 178 -5.70 -0.66 -9.16
N SER A 179 -6.35 0.49 -9.39
CA SER A 179 -7.53 0.90 -8.62
C SER A 179 -8.66 -0.14 -8.71
N ALA A 180 -8.92 -0.70 -9.90
CA ALA A 180 -9.95 -1.73 -10.09
C ALA A 180 -9.58 -3.05 -9.38
N LEU A 181 -8.30 -3.46 -9.40
CA LEU A 181 -7.82 -4.66 -8.72
C LEU A 181 -7.92 -4.57 -7.20
N THR A 182 -7.62 -3.40 -6.64
CA THR A 182 -7.62 -3.14 -5.19
C THR A 182 -8.95 -2.57 -4.71
N PHE A 183 -9.94 -2.44 -5.59
CA PHE A 183 -11.23 -1.77 -5.37
C PHE A 183 -11.06 -0.38 -4.72
N ASN A 184 -9.99 0.32 -5.08
CA ASN A 184 -9.62 1.61 -4.51
C ASN A 184 -10.27 2.75 -5.29
N GLY A 185 -11.30 3.35 -4.69
CA GLY A 185 -12.05 4.48 -5.26
C GLY A 185 -11.42 5.86 -5.04
N HIS A 186 -10.18 5.97 -4.51
CA HIS A 186 -9.55 7.27 -4.26
C HIS A 186 -9.34 8.05 -5.56
N LYS A 187 -10.03 9.16 -5.69
CA LYS A 187 -10.13 9.98 -6.90
C LYS A 187 -8.79 10.49 -7.43
N ILE A 188 -7.79 10.69 -6.56
CA ILE A 188 -6.47 11.17 -6.98
C ILE A 188 -5.78 10.27 -8.01
N HIS A 189 -6.21 9.00 -8.13
CA HIS A 189 -5.61 8.03 -9.03
C HIS A 189 -6.25 7.99 -10.42
N TYR A 190 -7.48 8.55 -10.60
CA TYR A 190 -8.21 8.44 -11.86
C TYR A 190 -9.01 9.70 -12.24
N ASP A 191 -9.32 10.59 -11.31
CA ASP A 191 -10.06 11.84 -11.54
C ASP A 191 -9.07 13.01 -11.60
N PHE A 192 -8.63 13.37 -12.82
CA PHE A 192 -7.63 14.42 -13.03
C PHE A 192 -8.06 15.78 -12.47
N PRO A 193 -9.32 16.28 -12.71
CA PRO A 193 -9.78 17.52 -12.08
C PRO A 193 -9.72 17.46 -10.55
N TYR A 194 -10.13 16.35 -9.94
CA TYR A 194 -10.06 16.21 -8.49
C TYR A 194 -8.61 16.25 -7.97
N ALA A 195 -7.72 15.46 -8.58
CA ALA A 195 -6.33 15.39 -8.19
C ALA A 195 -5.64 16.77 -8.28
N THR A 196 -5.92 17.54 -9.33
CA THR A 196 -5.22 18.80 -9.60
C THR A 196 -5.87 20.01 -8.92
N GLN A 197 -7.19 20.14 -8.98
CA GLN A 197 -7.91 21.34 -8.50
C GLN A 197 -8.32 21.24 -7.04
N VAL A 198 -8.51 20.01 -6.50
CA VAL A 198 -8.96 19.80 -5.11
C VAL A 198 -7.79 19.41 -4.20
N GLU A 199 -6.95 18.45 -4.63
CA GLU A 199 -5.83 17.95 -3.81
C GLU A 199 -4.50 18.67 -4.11
N GLY A 200 -4.38 19.41 -5.23
CA GLY A 200 -3.21 20.23 -5.58
C GLY A 200 -2.02 19.45 -6.15
N TYR A 201 -2.22 18.21 -6.62
CA TYR A 201 -1.20 17.48 -7.37
C TYR A 201 -1.08 18.05 -8.79
N HIS A 202 0.05 17.84 -9.45
CA HIS A 202 0.22 18.28 -10.84
C HIS A 202 -0.42 17.32 -11.87
N SER A 203 -0.73 16.09 -11.46
CA SER A 203 -1.38 15.06 -12.28
C SER A 203 -1.94 13.93 -11.41
N LEU A 204 -2.41 12.83 -12.02
CA LEU A 204 -2.88 11.65 -11.31
C LEU A 204 -1.75 11.00 -10.50
N VAL A 205 -2.03 10.68 -9.26
CA VAL A 205 -1.06 10.15 -8.29
C VAL A 205 -0.88 8.65 -8.46
N ILE A 206 0.37 8.19 -8.45
CA ILE A 206 0.69 6.76 -8.45
C ILE A 206 0.41 6.19 -7.05
N HIS A 207 -0.24 5.02 -6.99
CA HIS A 207 -0.60 4.39 -5.72
C HIS A 207 0.64 4.03 -4.90
N GLY A 208 0.67 4.43 -3.63
CA GLY A 208 1.73 4.04 -2.70
C GLY A 208 1.93 2.52 -2.60
N PRO A 209 0.85 1.71 -2.49
CA PRO A 209 0.94 0.24 -2.55
C PRO A 209 1.56 -0.30 -3.84
N LEU A 210 1.27 0.30 -5.01
CA LEU A 210 1.89 -0.09 -6.28
C LEU A 210 3.41 0.17 -6.25
N LEU A 211 3.84 1.30 -5.71
CA LEU A 211 5.26 1.62 -5.55
C LEU A 211 5.96 0.65 -4.59
N ALA A 212 5.31 0.30 -3.46
CA ALA A 212 5.81 -0.72 -2.54
C ALA A 212 5.94 -2.09 -3.21
N THR A 213 4.97 -2.46 -4.08
CA THR A 213 4.99 -3.69 -4.86
C THR A 213 6.14 -3.70 -5.88
N TYR A 214 6.42 -2.58 -6.55
CA TYR A 214 7.57 -2.48 -7.44
C TYR A 214 8.89 -2.65 -6.71
N MET A 215 9.04 -2.03 -5.53
CA MET A 215 10.26 -2.14 -4.73
C MET A 215 10.55 -3.59 -4.32
N ILE A 216 9.56 -4.31 -3.77
CA ILE A 216 9.76 -5.71 -3.37
C ILE A 216 9.99 -6.62 -4.59
N ASN A 217 9.31 -6.36 -5.72
CA ASN A 217 9.49 -7.13 -6.95
C ASN A 217 10.87 -6.93 -7.58
N CYS A 218 11.46 -5.74 -7.47
CA CYS A 218 12.84 -5.49 -7.90
C CYS A 218 13.82 -6.43 -7.18
N PHE A 219 13.67 -6.59 -5.86
CA PHE A 219 14.47 -7.52 -5.09
C PHE A 219 14.22 -8.97 -5.50
N VAL A 220 12.97 -9.42 -5.53
CA VAL A 220 12.59 -10.81 -5.87
C VAL A 220 13.08 -11.22 -7.26
N LYS A 221 12.98 -10.32 -8.25
CA LYS A 221 13.42 -10.56 -9.63
C LYS A 221 14.94 -10.81 -9.72
N ASN A 222 15.71 -10.08 -8.93
CA ASN A 222 17.16 -10.13 -8.97
C ASN A 222 17.75 -11.15 -7.98
N HIS A 223 16.96 -11.62 -7.02
CA HIS A 223 17.37 -12.60 -6.00
C HIS A 223 16.30 -13.68 -5.82
N PRO A 224 16.03 -14.51 -6.86
CA PRO A 224 14.95 -15.51 -6.84
C PRO A 224 15.20 -16.67 -5.86
N ASP A 225 16.43 -16.86 -5.42
CA ASP A 225 16.87 -17.84 -4.41
C ASP A 225 16.66 -17.39 -2.97
N LYS A 226 16.37 -16.10 -2.76
CA LYS A 226 16.17 -15.52 -1.43
C LYS A 226 14.71 -15.53 -1.01
N GLN A 227 14.47 -15.97 0.21
CA GLN A 227 13.14 -15.88 0.82
C GLN A 227 13.05 -14.63 1.70
N ILE A 228 12.12 -13.72 1.38
CA ILE A 228 11.86 -12.54 2.22
C ILE A 228 11.14 -12.98 3.50
N ILE A 229 11.64 -12.52 4.64
CA ILE A 229 11.06 -12.75 5.97
C ILE A 229 10.31 -11.50 6.43
N ASN A 230 10.96 -10.33 6.31
CA ASN A 230 10.35 -9.06 6.69
C ASN A 230 10.53 -8.04 5.56
N TYR A 231 9.57 -7.15 5.47
CA TYR A 231 9.62 -5.99 4.58
C TYR A 231 9.01 -4.79 5.29
N SER A 232 9.73 -3.69 5.34
CA SER A 232 9.18 -2.39 5.76
C SER A 232 9.32 -1.38 4.64
N TYR A 233 8.36 -0.44 4.54
CA TYR A 233 8.41 0.60 3.52
C TYR A 233 7.74 1.87 4.01
N ARG A 234 8.11 3.00 3.41
CA ARG A 234 7.47 4.29 3.63
C ARG A 234 7.52 5.17 2.39
N GLY A 235 6.49 6.00 2.21
CA GLY A 235 6.47 7.08 1.24
C GLY A 235 7.04 8.37 1.82
N MET A 236 7.88 9.07 1.07
CA MET A 236 8.42 10.39 1.45
C MET A 236 7.74 11.51 0.69
N HIS A 237 7.42 11.29 -0.58
CA HIS A 237 6.63 12.22 -1.40
C HIS A 237 5.85 11.48 -2.48
N ALA A 238 4.80 12.12 -3.00
CA ALA A 238 3.97 11.57 -4.06
C ALA A 238 4.71 11.60 -5.41
N LEU A 239 4.43 10.59 -6.23
CA LEU A 239 4.79 10.53 -7.65
C LEU A 239 3.50 10.56 -8.48
N CYS A 240 3.54 11.23 -9.63
CA CYS A 240 2.40 11.37 -10.51
C CYS A 240 2.74 10.87 -11.91
N VAL A 241 1.73 10.42 -12.67
CA VAL A 241 1.93 10.15 -14.10
C VAL A 241 2.01 11.45 -14.89
N PRO A 242 2.81 11.54 -15.98
CA PRO A 242 3.63 10.49 -16.60
C PRO A 242 5.08 10.44 -16.10
N ASP A 243 5.33 10.75 -14.84
CA ASP A 243 6.69 10.75 -14.30
C ASP A 243 7.39 9.40 -14.53
N SER A 244 8.66 9.47 -14.99
CA SER A 244 9.55 8.32 -14.98
C SER A 244 10.40 8.32 -13.71
N PHE A 245 10.70 7.14 -13.19
CA PHE A 245 11.57 6.92 -12.04
C PHE A 245 12.32 5.60 -12.18
N ALA A 246 13.31 5.36 -11.35
CA ALA A 246 13.95 4.06 -11.23
C ALA A 246 13.50 3.35 -9.95
N VAL A 247 13.26 2.05 -10.04
CA VAL A 247 13.12 1.15 -8.91
C VAL A 247 14.48 0.50 -8.69
N GLU A 248 15.04 0.68 -7.51
CA GLU A 248 16.42 0.33 -7.23
C GLU A 248 16.54 -0.54 -5.99
N SER A 249 17.56 -1.41 -5.96
CA SER A 249 17.85 -2.26 -4.82
C SER A 249 19.34 -2.42 -4.61
N LYS A 250 19.72 -2.70 -3.35
CA LYS A 250 21.08 -2.97 -2.93
C LYS A 250 21.11 -3.96 -1.77
N ILE A 251 21.97 -4.96 -1.86
CA ILE A 251 22.32 -5.82 -0.73
C ILE A 251 23.23 -5.01 0.22
N ILE A 252 22.85 -4.93 1.48
CA ILE A 252 23.60 -4.22 2.52
C ILE A 252 24.50 -5.20 3.30
N ASP A 253 23.97 -6.38 3.61
CA ASP A 253 24.69 -7.46 4.28
C ASP A 253 24.11 -8.84 3.92
N ASN A 254 24.50 -9.89 4.65
CA ASN A 254 24.12 -11.27 4.35
C ASN A 254 22.61 -11.57 4.39
N ASN A 255 21.81 -10.71 5.03
CA ASN A 255 20.39 -10.93 5.23
C ASN A 255 19.52 -9.67 5.10
N THR A 256 20.11 -8.55 4.68
CA THR A 256 19.44 -7.25 4.58
C THR A 256 19.66 -6.61 3.22
N ALA A 257 18.60 -6.09 2.63
CA ALA A 257 18.65 -5.27 1.42
C ALA A 257 17.80 -4.00 1.60
N GLU A 258 18.28 -2.93 0.98
CA GLU A 258 17.51 -1.69 0.79
C GLU A 258 16.91 -1.66 -0.61
N VAL A 259 15.66 -1.18 -0.69
CA VAL A 259 14.94 -0.97 -1.94
C VAL A 259 14.35 0.43 -1.95
N TRP A 260 14.37 1.11 -3.09
CA TRP A 260 13.83 2.48 -3.14
C TRP A 260 13.35 2.86 -4.53
N ILE A 261 12.56 3.93 -4.56
CA ILE A 261 12.19 4.63 -5.79
C ILE A 261 13.08 5.86 -5.91
N ASN A 262 13.89 5.91 -6.96
CA ASN A 262 14.76 7.01 -7.29
C ASN A 262 14.10 7.90 -8.35
N LYS A 263 13.83 9.16 -7.99
CA LYS A 263 13.36 10.20 -8.91
C LYS A 263 14.41 11.30 -9.01
N ASN A 264 15.11 11.37 -10.13
CA ASN A 264 16.12 12.41 -10.40
C ASN A 264 17.23 12.49 -9.32
N GLY A 265 17.70 11.36 -8.82
CA GLY A 265 18.75 11.29 -7.80
C GLY A 265 18.25 11.37 -6.34
N PHE A 266 16.94 11.51 -6.11
CA PHE A 266 16.35 11.59 -4.78
C PHE A 266 15.37 10.45 -4.52
N VAL A 267 15.31 10.02 -3.26
CA VAL A 267 14.44 8.92 -2.84
C VAL A 267 13.00 9.40 -2.64
N ALA A 268 12.07 8.86 -3.42
CA ALA A 268 10.63 9.14 -3.29
C ALA A 268 9.94 8.17 -2.31
N HIS A 269 10.32 6.90 -2.35
CA HIS A 269 9.88 5.84 -1.45
C HIS A 269 11.08 4.97 -1.08
N SER A 270 11.11 4.43 0.12
CA SER A 270 12.16 3.52 0.57
C SER A 270 11.58 2.32 1.30
N GLY A 271 12.32 1.24 1.32
CA GLY A 271 11.99 0.04 2.08
C GLY A 271 13.23 -0.77 2.42
N THR A 272 13.14 -1.53 3.51
CA THR A 272 14.16 -2.46 3.98
C THR A 272 13.59 -3.87 3.91
N ILE A 273 14.33 -4.81 3.35
CA ILE A 273 14.00 -6.23 3.24
C ILE A 273 14.97 -7.02 4.10
N HIS A 274 14.42 -7.90 4.96
CA HIS A 274 15.19 -8.95 5.59
C HIS A 274 14.84 -10.29 4.93
N PHE A 275 15.87 -11.07 4.60
CA PHE A 275 15.74 -12.33 3.85
C PHE A 275 16.65 -13.42 4.41
N LYS A 276 16.42 -14.67 3.99
CA LYS A 276 17.26 -15.85 4.26
C LYS A 276 17.53 -16.62 2.98
#